data_09072b4c29e339e4ad760896e5884bc7
#
_entry.id   09072b4c29e339e4ad760896e5884bc7
#
_cell.length_a   1.000
_cell.length_b   1.000
_cell.length_c   1.000
_cell.angle_alpha   90.00
_cell.angle_beta   90.00
_cell.angle_gamma   90.00
#
_symmetry.space_group_name_H-M   'P 1'
#
loop_
_entity.id
_entity.type
_entity.pdbx_description
1 polymer ?
#
loop_
_entity_poly.entity_id
_entity_poly.type
_entity_poly.pdbx_seq_one_letter_code
_entity_poly.pdbx_strand_id
1 'polypeptide(L)'
;MKFLRSTLGFFLAGLMVMSIWDAFFIPYGVFGGFLAAMIIIFPMWYLNHYIGLIYEAPGAGYIDMGLGIGMSGLFRDFFMNGADLGLLAETLPTLLFVIVGAIIGGIIAATIENDLKADEDSEKGSEG
;
A
#
# COMPACT_ATOMS: atom_id res chain seq x y z
N MET A 1 -5.12 9.53 19.92
CA MET A 1 -4.08 8.47 19.84
C MET A 1 -4.10 7.69 18.52
N LYS A 2 -5.30 7.33 17.96
CA LYS A 2 -5.39 6.61 16.66
C LYS A 2 -4.74 7.37 15.51
N PHE A 3 -5.02 8.66 15.37
CA PHE A 3 -4.44 9.51 14.32
C PHE A 3 -2.91 9.53 14.36
N LEU A 4 -2.30 9.83 15.49
CA LEU A 4 -0.83 9.87 15.61
C LEU A 4 -0.18 8.53 15.30
N ARG A 5 -0.81 7.44 15.73
CA ARG A 5 -0.34 6.08 15.48
C ARG A 5 -0.36 5.74 13.98
N SER A 6 -1.47 6.03 13.30
CA SER A 6 -1.59 5.84 11.85
C SER A 6 -0.62 6.75 11.08
N THR A 7 -0.47 8.01 11.48
CA THR A 7 0.50 8.92 10.88
C THR A 7 1.92 8.37 10.99
N LEU A 8 2.29 7.81 12.15
CA LEU A 8 3.59 7.18 12.34
C LEU A 8 3.77 5.96 11.42
N GLY A 9 2.73 5.12 11.28
CA GLY A 9 2.76 3.96 10.40
C GLY A 9 2.97 4.34 8.92
N PHE A 10 2.23 5.32 8.43
CA PHE A 10 2.40 5.85 7.07
C PHE A 10 3.77 6.49 6.87
N PHE A 11 4.22 7.28 7.84
CA PHE A 11 5.54 7.91 7.80
C PHE A 11 6.67 6.88 7.72
N LEU A 12 6.65 5.86 8.57
CA LEU A 12 7.67 4.81 8.56
C LEU A 12 7.67 4.03 7.25
N ALA A 13 6.50 3.67 6.71
CA ALA A 13 6.41 2.97 5.44
C ALA A 13 6.97 3.81 4.29
N GLY A 14 6.57 5.09 4.19
CA GLY A 14 7.09 6.01 3.18
C GLY A 14 8.59 6.24 3.32
N LEU A 15 9.07 6.47 4.54
CA LEU A 15 10.50 6.68 4.83
C LEU A 15 11.34 5.47 4.40
N MET A 16 10.94 4.26 4.80
CA MET A 16 11.67 3.03 4.48
C MET A 16 11.74 2.78 2.97
N VAL A 17 10.62 2.94 2.27
CA VAL A 17 10.60 2.76 0.81
C VAL A 17 11.46 3.82 0.12
N MET A 18 11.25 5.09 0.42
CA MET A 18 11.97 6.18 -0.24
C MET A 18 13.48 6.21 0.06
N SER A 19 13.90 5.64 1.19
CA SER A 19 15.32 5.64 1.59
C SER A 19 16.09 4.40 1.15
N ILE A 20 15.44 3.24 1.07
CA ILE A 20 16.15 1.96 0.95
C ILE A 20 15.91 1.29 -0.42
N TRP A 21 14.75 1.53 -1.05
CA TRP A 21 14.37 0.84 -2.28
C TRP A 21 15.44 0.92 -3.37
N ASP A 22 15.92 2.13 -3.65
CA ASP A 22 16.89 2.39 -4.70
C ASP A 22 18.25 1.77 -4.44
N ALA A 23 18.63 1.58 -3.17
CA ALA A 23 19.88 0.92 -2.80
C ALA A 23 19.93 -0.55 -3.25
N PHE A 24 18.78 -1.19 -3.42
CA PHE A 24 18.66 -2.54 -3.97
C PHE A 24 18.32 -2.52 -5.46
N PHE A 25 17.39 -1.67 -5.87
CA PHE A 25 16.88 -1.68 -7.25
C PHE A 25 17.94 -1.23 -8.25
N ILE A 26 18.69 -0.17 -7.96
CA ILE A 26 19.67 0.37 -8.90
C ILE A 26 20.79 -0.63 -9.22
N PRO A 27 21.47 -1.28 -8.23
CA PRO A 27 22.55 -2.20 -8.56
C PRO A 27 22.09 -3.57 -9.04
N TYR A 28 20.89 -4.03 -8.68
CA TYR A 28 20.44 -5.41 -8.92
C TYR A 28 19.18 -5.51 -9.78
N GLY A 29 18.65 -4.39 -10.30
CA GLY A 29 17.48 -4.36 -11.18
C GLY A 29 16.25 -5.02 -10.56
N VAL A 30 15.53 -5.82 -11.36
CA VAL A 30 14.29 -6.49 -10.93
C VAL A 30 14.49 -7.37 -9.70
N PHE A 31 15.62 -8.10 -9.62
CA PHE A 31 15.95 -8.91 -8.45
C PHE A 31 16.15 -8.06 -7.20
N GLY A 32 16.81 -6.92 -7.34
CA GLY A 32 16.94 -5.94 -6.26
C GLY A 32 15.60 -5.38 -5.80
N GLY A 33 14.68 -5.11 -6.73
CA GLY A 33 13.31 -4.71 -6.42
C GLY A 33 12.56 -5.77 -5.62
N PHE A 34 12.71 -7.06 -5.98
CA PHE A 34 12.14 -8.16 -5.21
C PHE A 34 12.71 -8.23 -3.79
N LEU A 35 14.03 -8.12 -3.62
CA LEU A 35 14.67 -8.09 -2.31
C LEU A 35 14.20 -6.91 -1.47
N ALA A 36 14.11 -5.71 -2.06
CA ALA A 36 13.59 -4.52 -1.41
C ALA A 36 12.15 -4.73 -0.91
N ALA A 37 11.29 -5.33 -1.75
CA ALA A 37 9.93 -5.67 -1.36
C ALA A 37 9.89 -6.60 -0.14
N MET A 38 10.68 -7.66 -0.14
CA MET A 38 10.74 -8.61 0.98
C MET A 38 11.27 -7.97 2.27
N ILE A 39 12.28 -7.13 2.17
CA ILE A 39 12.94 -6.53 3.34
C ILE A 39 12.17 -5.33 3.89
N ILE A 40 11.47 -4.59 3.04
CA ILE A 40 10.78 -3.35 3.43
C ILE A 40 9.28 -3.58 3.57
N ILE A 41 8.63 -4.05 2.49
CA ILE A 41 7.16 -4.07 2.44
C ILE A 41 6.61 -5.09 3.43
N PHE A 42 7.18 -6.30 3.50
CA PHE A 42 6.68 -7.32 4.40
C PHE A 42 6.75 -6.91 5.89
N PRO A 43 7.88 -6.44 6.46
CA PRO A 43 7.92 -5.97 7.84
C PRO A 43 7.05 -4.74 8.08
N MET A 44 6.96 -3.81 7.13
CA MET A 44 6.10 -2.64 7.27
C MET A 44 4.62 -3.01 7.22
N TRP A 45 4.24 -3.96 6.35
CA TRP A 45 2.89 -4.50 6.32
C TRP A 45 2.54 -5.18 7.65
N TYR A 46 3.43 -6.04 8.16
CA TYR A 46 3.25 -6.72 9.43
C TYR A 46 3.05 -5.73 10.59
N LEU A 47 3.89 -4.70 10.67
CA LEU A 47 3.80 -3.66 11.70
C LEU A 47 2.51 -2.84 11.57
N ASN A 48 2.17 -2.43 10.36
CA ASN A 48 1.10 -1.49 10.12
C ASN A 48 -0.29 -2.15 10.16
N HIS A 49 -0.43 -3.34 9.58
CA HIS A 49 -1.73 -4.00 9.44
C HIS A 49 -1.92 -5.14 10.44
N TYR A 50 -0.93 -6.02 10.63
CA TYR A 50 -1.08 -7.15 11.55
C TYR A 50 -0.98 -6.70 13.03
N ILE A 51 0.05 -5.93 13.39
CA ILE A 51 0.16 -5.35 14.75
C ILE A 51 -0.83 -4.18 14.91
N GLY A 52 -1.29 -3.58 13.80
CA GLY A 52 -2.30 -2.54 13.79
C GLY A 52 -1.76 -1.16 14.16
N LEU A 53 -0.56 -0.81 13.73
CA LEU A 53 -0.06 0.55 13.90
C LEU A 53 -0.92 1.55 13.14
N ILE A 54 -1.33 1.24 11.91
CA ILE A 54 -2.35 1.99 11.18
C ILE A 54 -3.72 1.54 11.66
N TYR A 55 -4.56 2.50 12.04
CA TYR A 55 -5.96 2.24 12.39
C TYR A 55 -6.80 2.24 11.11
N GLU A 56 -7.33 1.11 10.78
CA GLU A 56 -8.29 0.94 9.68
C GLU A 56 -9.71 1.16 10.22
N ALA A 57 -10.34 2.24 9.77
CA ALA A 57 -11.75 2.47 10.08
C ALA A 57 -12.63 1.56 9.23
N PRO A 58 -13.78 1.08 9.74
CA PRO A 58 -14.73 0.34 8.92
C PRO A 58 -15.10 1.11 7.64
N GLY A 59 -14.96 0.48 6.48
CA GLY A 59 -15.23 1.07 5.17
C GLY A 59 -14.12 1.98 4.62
N ALA A 60 -12.98 2.11 5.29
CA ALA A 60 -11.85 2.92 4.85
C ALA A 60 -10.59 2.08 4.54
N GLY A 61 -10.75 0.82 4.18
CA GLY A 61 -9.64 -0.08 3.84
C GLY A 61 -8.78 0.37 2.65
N TYR A 62 -9.28 1.32 1.84
CA TYR A 62 -8.51 1.94 0.76
C TYR A 62 -7.46 2.95 1.25
N ILE A 63 -7.54 3.39 2.52
CA ILE A 63 -6.53 4.23 3.15
C ILE A 63 -5.53 3.31 3.86
N ASP A 64 -4.66 2.74 3.09
CA ASP A 64 -3.67 1.77 3.54
C ASP A 64 -2.23 2.26 3.38
N MET A 65 -1.29 1.41 3.74
CA MET A 65 0.14 1.66 3.62
C MET A 65 0.56 1.96 2.16
N GLY A 66 -0.04 1.27 1.18
CA GLY A 66 0.28 1.46 -0.24
C GLY A 66 -0.06 2.88 -0.72
N LEU A 67 -1.22 3.41 -0.31
CA LEU A 67 -1.58 4.80 -0.59
C LEU A 67 -0.57 5.76 0.06
N GLY A 68 -0.18 5.52 1.31
CA GLY A 68 0.81 6.35 2.02
C GLY A 68 2.16 6.37 1.32
N ILE A 69 2.64 5.23 0.85
CA ILE A 69 3.90 5.11 0.08
C ILE A 69 3.80 5.87 -1.25
N GLY A 70 2.72 5.66 -2.01
CA GLY A 70 2.50 6.33 -3.29
C GLY A 70 2.45 7.86 -3.14
N MET A 71 1.72 8.37 -2.15
CA MET A 71 1.68 9.80 -1.87
C MET A 71 3.04 10.35 -1.42
N SER A 72 3.81 9.59 -0.62
CA SER A 72 5.17 9.98 -0.23
C SER A 72 6.09 10.13 -1.44
N GLY A 73 6.04 9.21 -2.41
CA GLY A 73 6.80 9.29 -3.65
C GLY A 73 6.40 10.50 -4.49
N LEU A 74 5.11 10.71 -4.70
CA LEU A 74 4.59 11.82 -5.47
C LEU A 74 5.03 13.18 -4.90
N PHE A 75 4.88 13.37 -3.58
CA PHE A 75 5.28 14.64 -2.94
C PHE A 75 6.79 14.80 -2.87
N ARG A 76 7.55 13.72 -2.65
CA ARG A 76 9.01 13.76 -2.73
C ARG A 76 9.44 14.31 -4.08
N ASP A 77 8.97 13.72 -5.18
CA ASP A 77 9.39 14.11 -6.52
C ASP A 77 8.94 15.54 -6.86
N PHE A 78 7.73 15.91 -6.45
CA PHE A 78 7.25 17.29 -6.58
C PHE A 78 8.17 18.30 -5.90
N PHE A 79 8.51 18.09 -4.63
CA PHE A 79 9.35 19.03 -3.88
C PHE A 79 10.82 19.01 -4.32
N MET A 80 11.36 17.85 -4.68
CA MET A 80 12.73 17.74 -5.18
C MET A 80 12.94 18.45 -6.52
N ASN A 81 11.90 18.56 -7.32
CA ASN A 81 11.93 19.26 -8.60
C ASN A 81 11.42 20.72 -8.52
N GLY A 82 11.49 21.34 -7.36
CA GLY A 82 11.17 22.75 -7.19
C GLY A 82 9.67 23.09 -7.15
N ALA A 83 8.83 22.14 -6.76
CA ALA A 83 7.37 22.27 -6.70
C ALA A 83 6.74 22.57 -8.06
N ASP A 84 7.23 21.89 -9.11
CA ASP A 84 6.75 22.05 -10.48
C ASP A 84 5.38 21.35 -10.67
N LEU A 85 4.35 22.14 -10.92
CA LEU A 85 3.00 21.63 -11.18
C LEU A 85 2.91 20.87 -12.52
N GLY A 86 3.82 21.12 -13.46
CA GLY A 86 3.91 20.37 -14.72
C GLY A 86 4.21 18.89 -14.47
N LEU A 87 5.10 18.57 -13.52
CA LEU A 87 5.40 17.20 -13.14
C LEU A 87 4.20 16.47 -12.54
N LEU A 88 3.36 17.16 -11.78
CA LEU A 88 2.11 16.57 -11.31
C LEU A 88 1.17 16.22 -12.47
N ALA A 89 1.09 17.07 -13.48
CA ALA A 89 0.30 16.78 -14.67
C ALA A 89 0.83 15.56 -15.45
N GLU A 90 2.14 15.40 -15.53
CA GLU A 90 2.80 14.24 -16.16
C GLU A 90 2.54 12.92 -15.42
N THR A 91 2.28 12.98 -14.12
CA THR A 91 1.95 11.78 -13.32
C THR A 91 0.48 11.33 -13.46
N LEU A 92 -0.42 12.18 -13.97
CA LEU A 92 -1.84 11.87 -14.08
C LEU A 92 -2.15 10.58 -14.84
N PRO A 93 -1.52 10.25 -16.00
CA PRO A 93 -1.78 8.99 -16.68
C PRO A 93 -1.45 7.77 -15.81
N THR A 94 -0.34 7.81 -15.08
CA THR A 94 0.06 6.75 -14.17
C THR A 94 -0.95 6.61 -13.01
N LEU A 95 -1.39 7.71 -12.43
CA LEU A 95 -2.41 7.71 -11.38
C LEU A 95 -3.74 7.11 -11.86
N LEU A 96 -4.15 7.40 -13.09
CA LEU A 96 -5.35 6.81 -13.68
C LEU A 96 -5.23 5.29 -13.80
N PHE A 97 -4.09 4.76 -14.26
CA PHE A 97 -3.83 3.33 -14.31
C PHE A 97 -3.84 2.69 -12.91
N VAL A 98 -3.26 3.36 -11.92
CA VAL A 98 -3.28 2.89 -10.53
C VAL A 98 -4.72 2.83 -9.99
N ILE A 99 -5.54 3.84 -10.25
CA ILE A 99 -6.95 3.86 -9.84
C ILE A 99 -7.73 2.71 -10.50
N VAL A 100 -7.55 2.51 -11.80
CA VAL A 100 -8.21 1.39 -12.52
C VAL A 100 -7.76 0.05 -11.95
N GLY A 101 -6.45 -0.13 -11.71
CA GLY A 101 -5.92 -1.34 -11.09
C GLY A 101 -6.47 -1.57 -9.67
N ALA A 102 -6.59 -0.53 -8.87
CA ALA A 102 -7.16 -0.59 -7.54
C ALA A 102 -8.65 -1.00 -7.55
N ILE A 103 -9.43 -0.47 -8.49
CA ILE A 103 -10.84 -0.84 -8.65
C ILE A 103 -10.97 -2.32 -9.02
N ILE A 104 -10.22 -2.78 -10.02
CA ILE A 104 -10.24 -4.19 -10.46
C ILE A 104 -9.78 -5.11 -9.31
N GLY A 105 -8.66 -4.79 -8.66
CA GLY A 105 -8.15 -5.54 -7.54
C GLY A 105 -9.12 -5.60 -6.37
N GLY A 106 -9.78 -4.49 -6.06
CA GLY A 106 -10.81 -4.41 -5.02
C GLY A 106 -12.03 -5.29 -5.32
N ILE A 107 -12.50 -5.32 -6.57
CA ILE A 107 -13.59 -6.19 -6.97
C ILE A 107 -13.20 -7.67 -6.82
N ILE A 108 -12.01 -8.04 -7.29
CA ILE A 108 -11.52 -9.42 -7.18
C ILE A 108 -11.39 -9.82 -5.71
N ALA A 109 -10.79 -8.98 -4.87
CA ALA A 109 -10.62 -9.26 -3.45
C ALA A 109 -11.97 -9.43 -2.74
N ALA A 110 -12.96 -8.56 -3.02
CA ALA A 110 -14.30 -8.67 -2.45
C ALA A 110 -15.02 -9.95 -2.90
N THR A 111 -14.81 -10.38 -4.14
CA THR A 111 -15.39 -11.64 -4.64
C THR A 111 -14.82 -12.84 -3.91
N ILE A 112 -13.48 -12.89 -3.75
CA ILE A 112 -12.81 -13.97 -3.01
C ILE A 112 -13.26 -13.99 -1.55
N GLU A 113 -13.37 -12.84 -0.89
CA GLU A 113 -13.82 -12.75 0.51
C GLU A 113 -15.25 -13.29 0.66
N ASN A 114 -16.14 -12.98 -0.26
CA ASN A 114 -17.52 -13.48 -0.24
C ASN A 114 -17.58 -14.99 -0.45
N ASP A 115 -16.77 -15.55 -1.35
CA ASP A 115 -16.70 -17.00 -1.57
C ASP A 115 -16.18 -17.72 -0.32
N LEU A 116 -15.11 -17.21 0.32
CA LEU A 116 -14.58 -17.79 1.55
C LEU A 116 -15.61 -17.76 2.69
N LYS A 117 -16.38 -16.68 2.83
CA LYS A 117 -17.44 -16.61 3.83
C LYS A 117 -18.56 -17.61 3.57
N ALA A 118 -18.93 -17.81 2.31
CA ALA A 118 -19.95 -18.79 1.93
C ALA A 118 -19.51 -20.22 2.24
N ASP A 119 -18.23 -20.53 2.04
CA ASP A 119 -17.66 -21.84 2.37
C ASP A 119 -17.66 -22.08 3.89
N GLU A 120 -17.22 -21.10 4.69
CA GLU A 120 -17.26 -21.17 6.15
C GLU A 120 -18.69 -21.37 6.72
N ASP A 121 -19.66 -20.66 6.15
CA ASP A 121 -21.06 -20.80 6.58
C ASP A 121 -21.64 -22.17 6.20
N SER A 122 -21.23 -22.74 5.07
CA SER A 122 -21.62 -24.07 4.63
C SER A 122 -21.05 -25.16 5.54
N GLU A 123 -19.80 -25.04 5.97
CA GLU A 123 -19.17 -25.96 6.91
C GLU A 123 -19.84 -25.93 8.28
N LYS A 124 -20.13 -24.75 8.83
CA LYS A 124 -20.83 -24.58 10.12
C LYS A 124 -22.25 -25.15 10.08
N GLY A 125 -22.94 -25.04 8.94
CA GLY A 125 -24.27 -25.59 8.74
C GLY A 125 -24.30 -27.13 8.66
N SER A 126 -23.19 -27.77 8.29
CA SER A 126 -23.08 -29.23 8.17
C SER A 126 -22.72 -29.93 9.51
N GLU A 127 -22.20 -29.19 10.48
CA GLU A 127 -21.82 -29.72 11.81
C GLU A 127 -22.95 -29.61 12.86
N GLY A 128 -24.06 -28.99 12.53
CA GLY A 128 -25.24 -28.82 13.40
C GLY A 128 -26.42 -29.67 12.96
#